data_f43014c4ca08e3e87ce94a1284e4a56e
#
_entry.id   f43014c4ca08e3e87ce94a1284e4a56e
#
_cell.length_a   1.000
_cell.length_b   1.000
_cell.length_c   1.000
_cell.angle_alpha   90.00
_cell.angle_beta   90.00
_cell.angle_gamma   90.00
#
_symmetry.space_group_name_H-M   'P 1'
#
loop_
_entity.id
_entity.type
_entity.pdbx_description
1 polymer ?
#
loop_
_entity_poly.entity_id
_entity_poly.type
_entity_poly.pdbx_seq_one_letter_code
_entity_poly.pdbx_strand_id
1 'polypeptide(L)'
;MRKSLFLVALFLIATLSFNGVAAQNIAQGVRVVVIDAGHGGPKFPGAHYRGVYEKDLNLQIALKLGALIEKEIPQLKVVYTRKTDKQFSESLTQDLQARADIANKAGGDLFISIHTNAAASASARGVETLIMGESPLEKNANERALYYNNQEELLDMSNEKT
;
A
#
# COMPACT_ATOMS: atom_id res chain seq x y z
N MET A 1 -23.54 51.00 -16.42
CA MET A 1 -22.63 50.44 -15.39
C MET A 1 -23.18 49.25 -14.59
N ARG A 2 -24.49 49.11 -14.35
CA ARG A 2 -25.08 47.99 -13.57
C ARG A 2 -25.05 46.62 -14.27
N LYS A 3 -25.13 46.55 -15.61
CA LYS A 3 -25.12 45.27 -16.35
C LYS A 3 -23.75 44.60 -16.43
N SER A 4 -22.64 45.34 -16.39
CA SER A 4 -21.28 44.81 -16.43
C SER A 4 -20.88 44.17 -15.09
N LEU A 5 -21.41 44.66 -13.96
CA LEU A 5 -21.12 44.09 -12.65
C LEU A 5 -21.77 42.70 -12.47
N PHE A 6 -22.96 42.49 -13.04
CA PHE A 6 -23.67 41.21 -12.99
C PHE A 6 -22.98 40.11 -13.80
N LEU A 7 -22.38 40.45 -14.94
CA LEU A 7 -21.62 39.48 -15.76
C LEU A 7 -20.31 39.07 -15.10
N VAL A 8 -19.61 39.98 -14.43
CA VAL A 8 -18.35 39.66 -13.70
C VAL A 8 -18.66 38.80 -12.49
N ALA A 9 -19.74 39.04 -11.74
CA ALA A 9 -20.15 38.21 -10.61
C ALA A 9 -20.55 36.80 -11.06
N LEU A 10 -21.24 36.63 -12.21
CA LEU A 10 -21.59 35.33 -12.75
C LEU A 10 -20.35 34.51 -13.21
N PHE A 11 -19.34 35.21 -13.76
CA PHE A 11 -18.10 34.58 -14.20
C PHE A 11 -17.23 34.16 -13.00
N LEU A 12 -17.20 34.93 -11.91
CA LEU A 12 -16.49 34.57 -10.67
C LEU A 12 -17.14 33.37 -9.95
N ILE A 13 -18.47 33.28 -9.98
CA ILE A 13 -19.19 32.13 -9.39
C ILE A 13 -18.93 30.85 -10.22
N ALA A 14 -18.87 30.97 -11.56
CA ALA A 14 -18.58 29.85 -12.45
C ALA A 14 -17.15 29.29 -12.26
N THR A 15 -16.14 30.14 -11.99
CA THR A 15 -14.75 29.72 -11.79
C THR A 15 -14.51 29.09 -10.42
N LEU A 16 -15.29 29.48 -9.39
CA LEU A 16 -15.23 28.87 -8.07
C LEU A 16 -15.87 27.47 -8.02
N SER A 17 -16.80 27.18 -8.94
CA SER A 17 -17.47 25.87 -8.98
C SER A 17 -16.68 24.79 -9.73
N PHE A 18 -15.70 25.14 -10.55
CA PHE A 18 -14.97 24.17 -11.37
C PHE A 18 -13.83 23.44 -10.66
N ASN A 19 -13.31 24.01 -9.57
CA ASN A 19 -12.21 23.38 -8.82
C ASN A 19 -12.67 22.34 -7.78
N GLY A 20 -13.98 22.27 -7.50
CA GLY A 20 -14.54 21.34 -6.51
C GLY A 20 -14.98 19.97 -7.08
N VAL A 21 -15.25 19.89 -8.39
CA VAL A 21 -15.89 18.70 -8.98
C VAL A 21 -14.89 17.58 -9.26
N ALA A 22 -13.64 17.91 -9.56
CA ALA A 22 -12.61 16.89 -9.83
C ALA A 22 -12.15 16.16 -8.55
N ALA A 23 -12.11 16.84 -7.41
CA ALA A 23 -11.72 16.24 -6.13
C ALA A 23 -12.84 15.40 -5.48
N GLN A 24 -14.12 15.72 -5.76
CA GLN A 24 -15.24 14.97 -5.20
C GLN A 24 -15.48 13.62 -5.87
N ASN A 25 -15.13 13.45 -7.14
CA ASN A 25 -15.37 12.20 -7.88
C ASN A 25 -14.36 11.08 -7.56
N ILE A 26 -13.19 11.40 -7.04
CA ILE A 26 -12.20 10.38 -6.62
C ILE A 26 -12.58 9.78 -5.27
N ALA A 27 -13.31 10.52 -4.43
CA ALA A 27 -13.65 10.11 -3.07
C ALA A 27 -14.97 9.29 -2.94
N GLN A 28 -15.73 9.09 -4.01
CA GLN A 28 -17.01 8.36 -3.92
C GLN A 28 -16.87 6.84 -3.78
N GLY A 29 -15.70 6.28 -4.08
CA GLY A 29 -15.45 4.84 -3.98
C GLY A 29 -14.56 4.43 -2.80
N VAL A 30 -13.49 5.18 -2.51
CA VAL A 30 -12.49 4.85 -1.49
C VAL A 30 -12.48 5.92 -0.41
N ARG A 31 -12.68 5.53 0.85
CA ARG A 31 -12.66 6.41 2.03
C ARG A 31 -11.59 6.00 3.03
N VAL A 32 -11.30 4.70 3.11
CA VAL A 32 -10.33 4.11 4.03
C VAL A 32 -9.31 3.32 3.25
N VAL A 33 -8.06 3.76 3.29
CA VAL A 33 -6.92 3.05 2.73
C VAL A 33 -6.17 2.36 3.85
N VAL A 34 -6.01 1.05 3.74
CA VAL A 34 -5.17 0.27 4.66
C VAL A 34 -3.83 0.00 4.01
N ILE A 35 -2.76 0.41 4.66
CA ILE A 35 -1.39 0.17 4.20
C ILE A 35 -0.77 -0.91 5.07
N ASP A 36 -0.40 -2.01 4.43
CA ASP A 36 0.28 -3.12 5.05
C ASP A 36 1.77 -3.09 4.68
N ALA A 37 2.62 -2.94 5.68
CA ALA A 37 4.05 -3.14 5.52
C ALA A 37 4.33 -4.63 5.70
N GLY A 38 4.62 -5.34 4.61
CA GLY A 38 4.89 -6.77 4.63
C GLY A 38 6.01 -7.15 5.61
N HIS A 39 5.97 -8.37 6.12
CA HIS A 39 6.90 -8.88 7.13
C HIS A 39 6.85 -8.11 8.47
N GLY A 40 7.82 -8.34 9.36
CA GLY A 40 7.93 -7.63 10.64
C GLY A 40 8.30 -8.55 11.81
N GLY A 41 8.93 -7.95 12.80
CA GLY A 41 9.44 -8.66 13.96
C GLY A 41 10.62 -9.58 13.66
N PRO A 42 11.11 -10.32 14.66
CA PRO A 42 12.24 -11.22 14.49
C PRO A 42 11.89 -12.51 13.73
N LYS A 43 10.60 -12.92 13.74
CA LYS A 43 10.17 -14.20 13.15
C LYS A 43 9.99 -14.10 11.64
N PHE A 44 9.57 -12.93 11.13
CA PHE A 44 9.28 -12.71 9.72
C PHE A 44 10.08 -11.51 9.19
N PRO A 45 11.41 -11.65 9.04
CA PRO A 45 12.27 -10.56 8.59
C PRO A 45 12.12 -10.23 7.10
N GLY A 46 11.56 -11.16 6.29
CA GLY A 46 11.60 -11.10 4.83
C GLY A 46 13.00 -11.34 4.29
N ALA A 47 13.19 -11.12 3.02
CA ALA A 47 14.50 -11.20 2.37
C ALA A 47 15.49 -10.20 3.00
N HIS A 48 16.78 -10.53 2.95
CA HIS A 48 17.81 -9.61 3.44
C HIS A 48 19.10 -9.67 2.62
N TYR A 49 19.79 -8.54 2.60
CA TYR A 49 21.10 -8.42 1.95
C TYR A 49 21.97 -7.43 2.72
N ARG A 50 23.18 -7.88 3.11
CA ARG A 50 24.18 -7.05 3.82
C ARG A 50 23.61 -6.27 5.02
N GLY A 51 22.76 -6.90 5.81
CA GLY A 51 22.17 -6.31 7.01
C GLY A 51 20.98 -5.39 6.76
N VAL A 52 20.52 -5.26 5.52
CA VAL A 52 19.27 -4.57 5.18
C VAL A 52 18.19 -5.62 5.04
N TYR A 53 17.13 -5.48 5.81
CA TYR A 53 15.99 -6.42 5.83
C TYR A 53 14.81 -5.83 5.08
N GLU A 54 14.09 -6.69 4.37
CA GLU A 54 12.88 -6.33 3.64
C GLU A 54 11.83 -5.68 4.54
N LYS A 55 11.60 -6.24 5.73
CA LYS A 55 10.65 -5.70 6.72
C LYS A 55 10.89 -4.23 7.05
N ASP A 56 12.16 -3.79 7.07
CA ASP A 56 12.53 -2.41 7.42
C ASP A 56 12.30 -1.46 6.24
N LEU A 57 12.59 -1.92 5.02
CA LEU A 57 12.30 -1.17 3.79
C LEU A 57 10.80 -1.02 3.59
N ASN A 58 10.04 -2.13 3.73
CA ASN A 58 8.59 -2.13 3.60
C ASN A 58 7.95 -1.15 4.60
N LEU A 59 8.43 -1.13 5.85
CA LEU A 59 7.93 -0.20 6.87
C LEU A 59 8.22 1.26 6.49
N GLN A 60 9.42 1.57 6.03
CA GLN A 60 9.78 2.93 5.63
C GLN A 60 8.95 3.41 4.44
N ILE A 61 8.73 2.54 3.44
CA ILE A 61 7.91 2.87 2.26
C ILE A 61 6.46 3.08 2.68
N ALA A 62 5.91 2.17 3.50
CA ALA A 62 4.53 2.26 4.00
C ALA A 62 4.26 3.56 4.76
N LEU A 63 5.16 3.95 5.66
CA LEU A 63 5.02 5.18 6.43
C LEU A 63 5.11 6.43 5.55
N LYS A 64 6.02 6.43 4.56
CA LYS A 64 6.14 7.54 3.60
C LYS A 64 4.90 7.64 2.70
N LEU A 65 4.40 6.50 2.20
CA LEU A 65 3.20 6.47 1.38
C LEU A 65 1.99 7.01 2.13
N GLY A 66 1.77 6.54 3.36
CA GLY A 66 0.64 7.00 4.15
C GLY A 66 0.71 8.49 4.49
N ALA A 67 1.89 8.99 4.87
CA ALA A 67 2.08 10.42 5.10
C ALA A 67 1.83 11.26 3.83
N LEU A 68 2.18 10.74 2.65
CA LEU A 68 1.88 11.39 1.37
C LEU A 68 0.38 11.41 1.09
N ILE A 69 -0.32 10.29 1.30
CA ILE A 69 -1.77 10.21 1.13
C ILE A 69 -2.48 11.18 2.08
N GLU A 70 -2.11 11.20 3.36
CA GLU A 70 -2.70 12.09 4.37
C GLU A 70 -2.50 13.57 4.00
N LYS A 71 -1.37 13.92 3.40
CA LYS A 71 -1.07 15.26 2.95
C LYS A 71 -1.82 15.67 1.67
N GLU A 72 -1.80 14.82 0.65
CA GLU A 72 -2.30 15.17 -0.69
C GLU A 72 -3.80 14.88 -0.85
N ILE A 73 -4.35 13.93 -0.06
CA ILE A 73 -5.75 13.52 -0.11
C ILE A 73 -6.32 13.47 1.31
N PRO A 74 -6.46 14.61 2.01
CA PRO A 74 -6.80 14.64 3.44
C PRO A 74 -8.19 14.10 3.79
N GLN A 75 -9.05 13.87 2.81
CA GLN A 75 -10.36 13.23 2.99
C GLN A 75 -10.26 11.71 3.11
N LEU A 76 -9.14 11.08 2.76
CA LEU A 76 -8.92 9.65 2.97
C LEU A 76 -8.42 9.38 4.38
N LYS A 77 -9.00 8.38 5.02
CA LYS A 77 -8.48 7.84 6.27
C LYS A 77 -7.40 6.81 5.96
N VAL A 78 -6.19 7.02 6.46
CA VAL A 78 -5.10 6.04 6.37
C VAL A 78 -5.05 5.20 7.64
N VAL A 79 -5.00 3.89 7.46
CA VAL A 79 -4.82 2.90 8.52
C VAL A 79 -3.60 2.05 8.17
N TYR A 80 -2.75 1.77 9.15
CA TYR A 80 -1.57 0.92 8.95
C TYR A 80 -1.77 -0.38 9.71
N THR A 81 -1.35 -1.50 9.13
CA THR A 81 -1.30 -2.76 9.87
C THR A 81 -0.24 -2.69 10.97
N ARG A 82 0.94 -2.12 10.66
CA ARG A 82 1.99 -1.83 11.64
C ARG A 82 2.67 -0.49 11.37
N LYS A 83 3.14 0.17 12.43
CA LYS A 83 3.96 1.40 12.38
C LYS A 83 5.34 1.22 13.00
N THR A 84 5.64 0.02 13.48
CA THR A 84 6.91 -0.35 14.11
C THR A 84 7.34 -1.72 13.60
N ASP A 85 8.58 -2.13 13.90
CA ASP A 85 9.03 -3.49 13.62
C ASP A 85 8.39 -4.46 14.61
N LYS A 86 7.30 -5.10 14.20
CA LYS A 86 6.56 -6.08 14.99
C LYS A 86 5.92 -7.14 14.09
N GLN A 87 5.74 -8.32 14.64
CA GLN A 87 4.85 -9.37 14.17
C GLN A 87 3.60 -9.44 15.06
N PHE A 88 2.56 -10.08 14.57
CA PHE A 88 1.29 -10.26 15.30
C PHE A 88 1.18 -11.66 15.93
N SER A 89 1.90 -12.64 15.41
CA SER A 89 1.91 -14.02 15.87
C SER A 89 3.25 -14.70 15.55
N GLU A 90 3.52 -15.82 16.20
CA GLU A 90 4.61 -16.74 15.84
C GLU A 90 4.23 -17.66 14.66
N SER A 91 2.95 -17.77 14.34
CA SER A 91 2.42 -18.49 13.18
C SER A 91 2.20 -17.54 12.01
N LEU A 92 2.79 -17.84 10.85
CA LEU A 92 2.63 -17.04 9.64
C LEU A 92 1.15 -16.87 9.27
N THR A 93 0.36 -17.94 9.28
CA THR A 93 -1.07 -17.88 8.98
C THR A 93 -1.82 -16.95 9.92
N GLN A 94 -1.50 -16.99 11.22
CA GLN A 94 -2.14 -16.11 12.20
C GLN A 94 -1.65 -14.66 12.07
N ASP A 95 -0.40 -14.45 11.70
CA ASP A 95 0.15 -13.12 11.44
C ASP A 95 -0.57 -12.46 10.24
N LEU A 96 -0.70 -13.20 9.15
CA LEU A 96 -1.44 -12.75 7.95
C LEU A 96 -2.91 -12.51 8.25
N GLN A 97 -3.56 -13.39 9.03
CA GLN A 97 -4.94 -13.21 9.44
C GLN A 97 -5.13 -11.94 10.28
N ALA A 98 -4.23 -11.66 11.21
CA ALA A 98 -4.30 -10.46 12.03
C ALA A 98 -4.20 -9.16 11.19
N ARG A 99 -3.45 -9.16 10.10
CA ARG A 99 -3.38 -8.04 9.15
C ARG A 99 -4.72 -7.85 8.42
N ALA A 100 -5.31 -8.94 7.93
CA ALA A 100 -6.63 -8.92 7.32
C ALA A 100 -7.70 -8.44 8.31
N ASP A 101 -7.64 -8.89 9.56
CA ASP A 101 -8.58 -8.47 10.61
C ASP A 101 -8.48 -6.99 10.93
N ILE A 102 -7.27 -6.41 10.92
CA ILE A 102 -7.07 -4.96 11.07
C ILE A 102 -7.76 -4.21 9.92
N ALA A 103 -7.60 -4.67 8.68
CA ALA A 103 -8.21 -4.06 7.52
C ALA A 103 -9.74 -4.14 7.58
N ASN A 104 -10.29 -5.31 7.87
CA ASN A 104 -11.72 -5.55 7.99
C ASN A 104 -12.34 -4.70 9.11
N LYS A 105 -11.70 -4.68 10.29
CA LYS A 105 -12.16 -3.89 11.44
C LYS A 105 -12.11 -2.38 11.17
N ALA A 106 -11.17 -1.92 10.35
CA ALA A 106 -11.08 -0.52 9.95
C ALA A 106 -12.15 -0.12 8.93
N GLY A 107 -12.86 -1.06 8.32
CA GLY A 107 -13.73 -0.85 7.16
C GLY A 107 -12.93 -0.39 5.95
N GLY A 108 -11.78 -1.04 5.67
CA GLY A 108 -10.89 -0.67 4.59
C GLY A 108 -11.55 -0.87 3.22
N ASP A 109 -11.59 0.19 2.42
CA ASP A 109 -12.07 0.15 1.04
C ASP A 109 -10.96 -0.28 0.06
N LEU A 110 -9.69 0.00 0.42
CA LEU A 110 -8.51 -0.38 -0.35
C LEU A 110 -7.41 -0.88 0.60
N PHE A 111 -6.85 -2.05 0.28
CA PHE A 111 -5.72 -2.65 0.99
C PHE A 111 -4.49 -2.64 0.08
N ILE A 112 -3.40 -2.02 0.53
CA ILE A 112 -2.13 -1.92 -0.20
C ILE A 112 -1.07 -2.62 0.62
N SER A 113 -0.61 -3.80 0.17
CA SER A 113 0.53 -4.50 0.76
C SER A 113 1.81 -4.12 0.03
N ILE A 114 2.86 -3.85 0.79
CA ILE A 114 4.16 -3.38 0.30
C ILE A 114 5.21 -4.42 0.63
N HIS A 115 5.88 -4.90 -0.41
CA HIS A 115 7.00 -5.83 -0.35
C HIS A 115 8.17 -5.32 -1.19
N THR A 116 9.38 -5.72 -0.83
CA THR A 116 10.62 -5.45 -1.58
C THR A 116 11.29 -6.78 -1.89
N ASN A 117 10.71 -7.48 -2.87
CA ASN A 117 11.06 -8.84 -3.24
C ASN A 117 12.55 -8.98 -3.59
N ALA A 118 13.15 -10.09 -3.19
CA ALA A 118 14.50 -10.47 -3.61
C ALA A 118 14.47 -11.24 -4.93
N ALA A 119 15.58 -11.20 -5.66
CA ALA A 119 15.80 -12.00 -6.84
C ALA A 119 17.23 -12.51 -6.91
N ALA A 120 17.41 -13.76 -7.36
CA ALA A 120 18.74 -14.34 -7.54
C ALA A 120 19.56 -13.63 -8.63
N SER A 121 18.90 -12.98 -9.60
CA SER A 121 19.57 -12.26 -10.67
C SER A 121 19.92 -10.83 -10.26
N ALA A 122 21.19 -10.48 -10.31
CA ALA A 122 21.68 -9.12 -10.09
C ALA A 122 21.15 -8.09 -11.11
N SER A 123 20.58 -8.53 -12.23
CA SER A 123 19.94 -7.68 -13.24
C SER A 123 18.46 -7.42 -12.95
N ALA A 124 17.85 -8.13 -12.00
CA ALA A 124 16.45 -7.91 -11.64
C ALA A 124 16.26 -6.52 -11.04
N ARG A 125 15.34 -5.77 -11.62
CA ARG A 125 14.97 -4.43 -11.17
C ARG A 125 13.60 -4.06 -11.71
N GLY A 126 12.90 -3.19 -11.01
CA GLY A 126 11.61 -2.68 -11.44
C GLY A 126 10.61 -2.66 -10.29
N VAL A 127 9.37 -2.36 -10.64
CA VAL A 127 8.21 -2.40 -9.74
C VAL A 127 7.16 -3.29 -10.39
N GLU A 128 6.55 -4.14 -9.59
CA GLU A 128 5.42 -4.96 -9.98
C GLU A 128 4.20 -4.57 -9.14
N THR A 129 3.05 -4.48 -9.77
CA THR A 129 1.77 -4.27 -9.09
C THR A 129 0.87 -5.46 -9.35
N LEU A 130 0.43 -6.11 -8.29
CA LEU A 130 -0.49 -7.25 -8.34
C LEU A 130 -1.85 -6.80 -7.84
N ILE A 131 -2.88 -7.04 -8.62
CA ILE A 131 -4.27 -6.70 -8.28
C ILE A 131 -5.03 -8.01 -8.12
N MET A 132 -5.73 -8.17 -7.00
CA MET A 132 -6.59 -9.32 -6.77
C MET A 132 -7.73 -9.28 -7.78
N GLY A 133 -7.83 -10.31 -8.61
CA GLY A 133 -8.85 -10.46 -9.62
C GLY A 133 -9.70 -11.71 -9.40
N GLU A 134 -10.86 -11.75 -10.05
CA GLU A 134 -11.81 -12.87 -9.94
C GLU A 134 -11.61 -13.93 -11.04
N SER A 135 -10.85 -13.63 -12.10
CA SER A 135 -10.60 -14.58 -13.16
C SER A 135 -9.63 -15.70 -12.74
N PRO A 136 -9.75 -16.92 -13.31
CA PRO A 136 -8.82 -18.02 -13.00
C PRO A 136 -7.34 -17.67 -13.26
N LEU A 137 -7.06 -16.84 -14.28
CA LEU A 137 -5.70 -16.41 -14.61
C LEU A 137 -5.14 -15.45 -13.54
N GLU A 138 -5.96 -14.51 -13.09
CA GLU A 138 -5.62 -13.56 -12.03
C GLU A 138 -5.47 -14.26 -10.68
N LYS A 139 -6.36 -15.22 -10.38
CA LYS A 139 -6.24 -16.05 -9.19
C LYS A 139 -4.90 -16.79 -9.14
N ASN A 140 -4.48 -17.42 -10.23
CA ASN A 140 -3.19 -18.10 -10.31
C ASN A 140 -1.99 -17.14 -10.18
N ALA A 141 -2.09 -15.91 -10.67
CA ALA A 141 -1.07 -14.88 -10.48
C ALA A 141 -0.98 -14.45 -9.02
N ASN A 142 -2.12 -14.27 -8.36
CA ASN A 142 -2.21 -13.90 -6.95
C ASN A 142 -1.69 -15.02 -6.03
N GLU A 143 -2.03 -16.28 -6.32
CA GLU A 143 -1.51 -17.42 -5.57
C GLU A 143 0.01 -17.52 -5.70
N ARG A 144 0.57 -17.25 -6.88
CA ARG A 144 2.03 -17.20 -7.08
C ARG A 144 2.67 -16.03 -6.32
N ALA A 145 2.06 -14.85 -6.34
CA ALA A 145 2.57 -13.70 -5.58
C ALA A 145 2.62 -14.00 -4.08
N LEU A 146 1.54 -14.56 -3.53
CA LEU A 146 1.49 -15.00 -2.14
C LEU A 146 2.53 -16.09 -1.84
N TYR A 147 2.72 -17.03 -2.78
CA TYR A 147 3.72 -18.08 -2.65
C TYR A 147 5.14 -17.50 -2.60
N TYR A 148 5.50 -16.61 -3.53
CA TYR A 148 6.81 -15.99 -3.56
C TYR A 148 7.06 -15.12 -2.33
N ASN A 149 6.14 -14.28 -1.94
CA ASN A 149 6.26 -13.44 -0.75
C ASN A 149 6.42 -14.24 0.55
N ASN A 150 5.86 -15.46 0.60
CA ASN A 150 6.01 -16.34 1.76
C ASN A 150 7.30 -17.20 1.73
N GLN A 151 7.90 -17.37 0.56
CA GLN A 151 9.14 -18.16 0.40
C GLN A 151 10.41 -17.32 0.62
N GLU A 152 10.34 -16.01 0.42
CA GLU A 152 11.49 -15.10 0.53
C GLU A 152 12.07 -15.05 1.94
N GLU A 153 11.30 -15.36 2.97
CA GLU A 153 11.79 -15.45 4.35
C GLU A 153 12.89 -16.50 4.55
N LEU A 154 12.99 -17.46 3.65
CA LEU A 154 13.98 -18.54 3.70
C LEU A 154 15.26 -18.22 2.92
N LEU A 155 15.31 -17.08 2.19
CA LEU A 155 16.42 -16.72 1.33
C LEU A 155 17.36 -15.72 2.00
N ASP A 156 18.53 -16.18 2.40
CA ASP A 156 19.66 -15.32 2.73
C ASP A 156 20.44 -14.97 1.47
N MET A 157 20.10 -13.82 0.88
CA MET A 157 20.72 -13.32 -0.33
C MET A 157 22.16 -12.82 -0.14
N SER A 158 22.66 -12.74 1.09
CA SER A 158 24.06 -12.45 1.38
C SER A 158 24.97 -13.68 1.28
N ASN A 159 24.39 -14.89 1.18
CA ASN A 159 25.13 -16.14 1.03
C ASN A 159 25.31 -16.44 -0.47
N GLU A 160 26.55 -16.45 -0.96
CA GLU A 160 26.89 -16.75 -2.37
C GLU A 160 26.46 -18.14 -2.87
N LYS A 161 25.94 -19.01 -1.96
CA LYS A 161 25.44 -20.34 -2.30
C LYS A 161 23.92 -20.42 -2.48
N THR A 162 23.20 -19.33 -2.24
CA THR A 162 21.77 -19.17 -2.53
C THR A 162 21.59 -18.32 -3.77
#